data_4cdc6ca14e025126be80302fb30bf9d1
#
_entry.id   4cdc6ca14e025126be80302fb30bf9d1
#
_cell.length_a   1.000
_cell.length_b   1.000
_cell.length_c   1.000
_cell.angle_alpha   90.00
_cell.angle_beta   90.00
_cell.angle_gamma   90.00
#
_symmetry.space_group_name_H-M   'P 1'
#
loop_
_entity.id
_entity.type
_entity.pdbx_description
1 polymer ?
#
loop_
_entity_poly.entity_id
_entity_poly.type
_entity_poly.pdbx_seq_one_letter_code
_entity_poly.pdbx_strand_id
1 'polypeptide(L)'
;MSLISLAGELTEDGHRLVQRVYYEDTDFSGVVYHARYLHFMERARTDFLRLLGVEQATLAIEGDSEGLVFVVHRMEIDFKAPARMDDILTIGTVTEKAGGAKMVLLQEIRRDGQLLIAAKVIIAVINGQGRPRRLPEALAAKFTRARQSVG
;
A
#
# COMPACT_ATOMS: atom_id res chain seq x y z
N MET A 1 -7.42 -29.23 2.54
CA MET A 1 -6.18 -28.46 2.39
C MET A 1 -6.29 -27.16 3.13
N SER A 2 -5.38 -26.92 3.98
CA SER A 2 -5.43 -25.66 4.71
C SER A 2 -4.73 -24.60 3.90
N LEU A 3 -5.33 -23.46 3.84
CA LEU A 3 -4.74 -22.27 3.24
C LEU A 3 -4.22 -21.40 4.35
N ILE A 4 -2.96 -21.07 4.28
CA ILE A 4 -2.39 -20.12 5.23
C ILE A 4 -2.58 -18.75 4.62
N SER A 5 -3.38 -17.95 5.30
CA SER A 5 -3.57 -16.57 4.86
C SER A 5 -2.42 -15.73 5.40
N LEU A 6 -1.54 -15.33 4.52
CA LEU A 6 -0.41 -14.47 4.88
C LEU A 6 -0.69 -13.02 4.54
N ALA A 7 -1.85 -12.77 4.00
CA ALA A 7 -2.13 -11.53 3.33
C ALA A 7 -3.40 -10.89 3.87
N GLY A 8 -3.63 -9.67 3.50
CA GLY A 8 -4.89 -8.98 3.71
C GLY A 8 -5.94 -9.42 2.71
N GLU A 9 -6.88 -8.55 2.44
CA GLU A 9 -7.97 -8.86 1.54
C GLU A 9 -8.35 -7.65 0.71
N LEU A 10 -8.90 -7.89 -0.46
CA LEU A 10 -9.51 -6.84 -1.25
C LEU A 10 -10.83 -6.47 -0.61
N THR A 11 -11.11 -5.18 -0.55
CA THR A 11 -12.36 -4.64 -0.05
C THR A 11 -13.13 -4.03 -1.21
N GLU A 12 -14.33 -3.53 -0.92
CA GLU A 12 -15.16 -2.92 -1.94
C GLU A 12 -14.47 -1.79 -2.69
N ASP A 13 -13.64 -1.04 -2.00
CA ASP A 13 -13.01 0.14 -2.59
C ASP A 13 -11.47 0.08 -2.59
N GLY A 14 -10.90 -1.04 -2.20
CA GLY A 14 -9.46 -1.15 -2.18
C GLY A 14 -8.96 -2.39 -1.47
N HIS A 15 -8.26 -2.20 -0.36
CA HIS A 15 -7.55 -3.28 0.31
C HIS A 15 -7.45 -3.02 1.81
N ARG A 16 -7.39 -4.09 2.58
CA ARG A 16 -7.20 -4.02 4.03
C ARG A 16 -6.19 -5.06 4.47
N LEU A 17 -5.25 -4.61 5.30
CA LEU A 17 -4.27 -5.48 5.94
C LEU A 17 -4.34 -5.29 7.44
N VAL A 18 -4.27 -6.38 8.19
CA VAL A 18 -4.24 -6.34 9.65
C VAL A 18 -2.82 -6.59 10.11
N GLN A 19 -2.35 -5.76 11.03
CA GLN A 19 -0.97 -5.79 11.52
C GLN A 19 -0.97 -5.65 13.03
N ARG A 20 -0.39 -6.64 13.72
CA ARG A 20 -0.13 -6.50 15.16
C ARG A 20 1.14 -5.67 15.36
N VAL A 21 1.15 -4.86 16.40
CA VAL A 21 2.35 -4.13 16.79
C VAL A 21 3.18 -5.02 17.70
N TYR A 22 4.42 -5.25 17.31
CA TYR A 22 5.37 -6.03 18.09
C TYR A 22 6.35 -5.11 18.83
N TYR A 23 7.10 -5.68 19.75
CA TYR A 23 8.10 -4.91 20.51
C TYR A 23 9.07 -4.19 19.59
N GLU A 24 9.54 -4.86 18.54
CA GLU A 24 10.49 -4.26 17.61
C GLU A 24 9.95 -3.04 16.86
N ASP A 25 8.64 -2.83 16.89
CA ASP A 25 8.00 -1.70 16.23
C ASP A 25 7.96 -0.46 17.12
N THR A 26 8.28 -0.62 18.41
CA THR A 26 8.16 0.47 19.37
C THR A 26 9.52 1.14 19.62
N ASP A 27 9.45 2.38 20.08
CA ASP A 27 10.64 3.12 20.44
C ASP A 27 10.79 3.22 21.97
N PHE A 28 11.75 4.01 22.41
CA PHE A 28 12.07 4.17 23.82
C PHE A 28 10.87 4.70 24.63
N SER A 29 9.98 5.46 24.02
CA SER A 29 8.80 6.00 24.71
C SER A 29 7.64 5.02 24.81
N GLY A 30 7.76 3.82 24.24
CA GLY A 30 6.73 2.79 24.33
C GLY A 30 5.63 2.90 23.29
N VAL A 31 5.78 3.81 22.34
CA VAL A 31 4.83 3.90 21.22
C VAL A 31 5.52 3.45 19.94
N VAL A 32 4.71 3.17 18.92
CA VAL A 32 5.26 2.78 17.61
C VAL A 32 6.15 3.90 17.09
N TYR A 33 7.37 3.51 16.71
CA TYR A 33 8.32 4.44 16.10
C TYR A 33 7.73 4.94 14.77
N HIS A 34 7.73 6.25 14.58
CA HIS A 34 6.99 6.84 13.47
C HIS A 34 7.37 6.25 12.09
N ALA A 35 8.61 5.86 11.89
CA ALA A 35 9.02 5.25 10.62
C ALA A 35 8.42 3.87 10.40
N ARG A 36 7.98 3.18 11.45
CA ARG A 36 7.38 1.85 11.30
C ARG A 36 6.03 1.90 10.60
N TYR A 37 5.30 3.00 10.74
CA TYR A 37 4.04 3.14 10.01
C TYR A 37 4.27 3.11 8.50
N LEU A 38 5.41 3.61 8.04
CA LEU A 38 5.78 3.54 6.63
C LEU A 38 5.95 2.09 6.16
N HIS A 39 6.53 1.25 7.01
CA HIS A 39 6.67 -0.18 6.71
C HIS A 39 5.30 -0.87 6.65
N PHE A 40 4.43 -0.56 7.58
CA PHE A 40 3.07 -1.13 7.57
C PHE A 40 2.32 -0.75 6.31
N MET A 41 2.43 0.51 5.90
CA MET A 41 1.76 0.99 4.69
C MET A 41 2.38 0.39 3.43
N GLU A 42 3.70 0.20 3.42
CA GLU A 42 4.36 -0.45 2.29
C GLU A 42 3.90 -1.91 2.14
N ARG A 43 3.82 -2.64 3.24
CA ARG A 43 3.33 -4.02 3.22
C ARG A 43 1.90 -4.07 2.66
N ALA A 44 1.07 -3.12 3.06
CA ALA A 44 -0.30 -3.05 2.57
C ALA A 44 -0.33 -2.79 1.07
N ARG A 45 0.49 -1.87 0.58
CA ARG A 45 0.55 -1.60 -0.86
C ARG A 45 1.04 -2.81 -1.66
N THR A 46 2.08 -3.48 -1.16
CA THR A 46 2.62 -4.67 -1.82
C THR A 46 1.60 -5.79 -1.88
N ASP A 47 0.89 -6.00 -0.77
CA ASP A 47 -0.15 -7.03 -0.72
C ASP A 47 -1.31 -6.69 -1.64
N PHE A 48 -1.69 -5.42 -1.70
CA PHE A 48 -2.74 -4.94 -2.60
C PHE A 48 -2.40 -5.28 -4.06
N LEU A 49 -1.18 -4.94 -4.47
CA LEU A 49 -0.70 -5.25 -5.82
C LEU A 49 -0.75 -6.76 -6.09
N ARG A 50 -0.29 -7.53 -5.14
CA ARG A 50 -0.25 -8.99 -5.30
C ARG A 50 -1.65 -9.59 -5.45
N LEU A 51 -2.60 -9.12 -4.67
CA LEU A 51 -3.98 -9.58 -4.76
C LEU A 51 -4.66 -9.15 -6.06
N LEU A 52 -4.20 -8.06 -6.66
CA LEU A 52 -4.67 -7.65 -7.98
C LEU A 52 -3.98 -8.42 -9.11
N GLY A 53 -3.08 -9.34 -8.77
CA GLY A 53 -2.35 -10.11 -9.76
C GLY A 53 -1.13 -9.41 -10.31
N VAL A 54 -0.61 -8.42 -9.60
CA VAL A 54 0.55 -7.65 -10.02
C VAL A 54 1.68 -7.90 -9.03
N GLU A 55 2.80 -8.42 -9.53
CA GLU A 55 3.98 -8.62 -8.71
C GLU A 55 5.07 -7.68 -9.19
N GLN A 56 5.51 -6.79 -8.31
CA GLN A 56 6.51 -5.79 -8.67
C GLN A 56 7.81 -6.42 -9.17
N ALA A 57 8.24 -7.51 -8.54
CA ALA A 57 9.45 -8.20 -8.96
C ALA A 57 9.34 -8.72 -10.39
N THR A 58 8.18 -9.27 -10.73
CA THR A 58 7.93 -9.78 -12.07
C THR A 58 7.92 -8.66 -13.10
N LEU A 59 7.29 -7.54 -12.77
CA LEU A 59 7.25 -6.40 -13.67
C LEU A 59 8.65 -5.87 -13.97
N ALA A 60 9.50 -5.83 -12.97
CA ALA A 60 10.87 -5.33 -13.14
C ALA A 60 11.72 -6.27 -13.99
N ILE A 61 11.47 -7.56 -13.90
CA ILE A 61 12.26 -8.57 -14.64
C ILE A 61 11.76 -8.77 -16.06
N GLU A 62 10.43 -8.85 -16.24
CA GLU A 62 9.85 -9.05 -17.56
C GLU A 62 10.11 -7.89 -18.48
N GLY A 63 10.43 -6.85 -17.91
CA GLY A 63 10.67 -5.77 -18.78
C GLY A 63 12.00 -5.89 -19.42
N ASP A 64 12.40 -5.95 -20.15
CA ASP A 64 13.53 -5.40 -20.77
C ASP A 64 13.78 -4.04 -20.16
N SER A 65 14.44 -3.19 -20.83
CA SER A 65 14.66 -1.80 -20.45
C SER A 65 13.34 -1.03 -20.29
N GLU A 66 12.25 -1.61 -20.78
CA GLU A 66 10.93 -1.00 -20.72
C GLU A 66 10.10 -1.45 -19.50
N GLY A 67 10.69 -2.19 -18.58
CA GLY A 67 10.00 -2.66 -17.42
C GLY A 67 9.31 -1.58 -16.61
N LEU A 68 8.34 -1.96 -15.82
CA LEU A 68 7.63 -1.04 -14.93
C LEU A 68 8.19 -1.15 -13.53
N VAL A 69 8.50 -0.02 -12.94
CA VAL A 69 8.91 0.06 -11.55
C VAL A 69 8.04 1.13 -10.87
N PHE A 70 7.53 0.79 -9.71
CA PHE A 70 6.73 1.71 -8.91
C PHE A 70 7.60 2.26 -7.79
N VAL A 71 7.75 3.57 -7.72
CA VAL A 71 8.53 4.20 -6.65
C VAL A 71 7.71 5.27 -5.98
N VAL A 72 7.82 5.34 -4.67
CA VAL A 72 7.15 6.39 -3.91
C VAL A 72 7.84 7.70 -4.24
N HIS A 73 7.09 8.63 -4.79
CA HIS A 73 7.57 9.94 -5.16
C HIS A 73 7.35 10.95 -4.05
N ARG A 74 6.22 10.83 -3.37
CA ARG A 74 5.84 11.77 -2.32
C ARG A 74 4.85 11.11 -1.38
N MET A 75 4.96 11.40 -0.10
CA MET A 75 3.97 11.01 0.90
C MET A 75 3.61 12.21 1.75
N GLU A 76 2.32 12.35 2.03
CA GLU A 76 1.82 13.29 3.00
C GLU A 76 1.20 12.46 4.11
N ILE A 77 1.69 12.60 5.33
CA ILE A 77 1.28 11.75 6.44
C ILE A 77 0.89 12.63 7.63
N ASP A 78 -0.29 12.37 8.17
CA ASP A 78 -0.73 12.96 9.43
C ASP A 78 -0.68 11.89 10.52
N PHE A 79 0.09 12.15 11.56
CA PHE A 79 0.19 11.29 12.73
C PHE A 79 -0.78 11.82 13.77
N LYS A 80 -1.96 11.20 13.87
CA LYS A 80 -3.03 11.74 14.71
C LYS A 80 -3.03 11.18 16.12
N ALA A 81 -2.67 9.91 16.30
CA ALA A 81 -2.59 9.28 17.60
C ALA A 81 -1.62 8.10 17.52
N PRO A 82 -0.92 7.78 18.63
CA PRO A 82 0.08 6.72 18.60
C PRO A 82 -0.54 5.33 18.79
N ALA A 83 0.12 4.33 18.22
CA ALA A 83 -0.15 2.94 18.52
C ALA A 83 0.89 2.43 19.51
N ARG A 84 0.58 1.36 20.21
CA ARG A 84 1.43 0.76 21.24
C ARG A 84 1.59 -0.72 21.01
N MET A 85 2.52 -1.33 21.74
CA MET A 85 2.78 -2.76 21.65
C MET A 85 1.49 -3.54 21.86
N ASP A 86 1.32 -4.59 21.08
CA ASP A 86 0.17 -5.49 21.08
C ASP A 86 -1.11 -4.92 20.49
N ASP A 87 -1.13 -3.66 20.11
CA ASP A 87 -2.27 -3.12 19.37
C ASP A 87 -2.43 -3.86 18.04
N ILE A 88 -3.67 -4.02 17.63
CA ILE A 88 -3.98 -4.59 16.33
C ILE A 88 -4.45 -3.46 15.43
N LEU A 89 -3.70 -3.24 14.36
CA LEU A 89 -3.94 -2.13 13.45
C LEU A 89 -4.57 -2.64 12.16
N THR A 90 -5.47 -1.85 11.61
CA THR A 90 -6.05 -2.10 10.31
C THR A 90 -5.52 -1.03 9.36
N ILE A 91 -4.85 -1.46 8.29
CA ILE A 91 -4.32 -0.57 7.28
C ILE A 91 -5.23 -0.67 6.06
N GLY A 92 -5.96 0.39 5.79
CA GLY A 92 -6.83 0.46 4.62
C GLY A 92 -6.15 1.23 3.50
N THR A 93 -6.30 0.76 2.27
CA THR A 93 -5.71 1.38 1.08
C THR A 93 -6.80 1.49 0.02
N VAL A 94 -6.97 2.69 -0.52
CA VAL A 94 -7.88 2.90 -1.65
C VAL A 94 -7.14 3.67 -2.73
N THR A 95 -7.55 3.46 -3.99
CA THR A 95 -6.96 4.16 -5.11
C THR A 95 -7.74 5.45 -5.37
N GLU A 96 -7.05 6.58 -5.26
CA GLU A 96 -7.65 7.85 -5.64
C GLU A 96 -7.53 8.06 -7.15
N LYS A 97 -6.38 7.71 -7.71
CA LYS A 97 -6.11 7.91 -9.12
C LYS A 97 -5.10 6.88 -9.62
N ALA A 98 -5.32 6.37 -10.81
CA ALA A 98 -4.36 5.51 -11.49
C ALA A 98 -4.38 5.82 -12.98
N GLY A 99 -3.28 6.29 -13.51
CA GLY A 99 -3.18 6.63 -14.93
C GLY A 99 -2.03 7.57 -15.21
N GLY A 100 -1.70 7.72 -16.47
CA GLY A 100 -0.50 8.44 -16.84
C GLY A 100 0.73 7.72 -16.28
N ALA A 101 1.67 8.45 -15.78
CA ALA A 101 2.89 7.88 -15.18
C ALA A 101 2.81 7.91 -13.65
N LYS A 102 1.62 7.78 -13.09
CA LYS A 102 1.45 8.02 -11.67
C LYS A 102 0.24 7.30 -11.11
N MET A 103 0.31 6.93 -9.84
CA MET A 103 -0.82 6.46 -9.05
C MET A 103 -0.87 7.26 -7.76
N VAL A 104 -2.06 7.49 -7.27
CA VAL A 104 -2.28 8.12 -5.97
C VAL A 104 -3.11 7.18 -5.11
N LEU A 105 -2.55 6.76 -3.99
CA LEU A 105 -3.23 5.90 -3.04
C LEU A 105 -3.49 6.67 -1.75
N LEU A 106 -4.63 6.42 -1.16
CA LEU A 106 -4.94 6.94 0.17
C LEU A 106 -4.86 5.77 1.14
N GLN A 107 -4.14 5.96 2.23
CA GLN A 107 -3.98 4.92 3.24
C GLN A 107 -4.35 5.47 4.62
N GLU A 108 -5.03 4.64 5.40
CA GLU A 108 -5.39 4.96 6.76
C GLU A 108 -5.00 3.81 7.67
N ILE A 109 -4.53 4.14 8.86
CA ILE A 109 -4.26 3.13 9.88
C ILE A 109 -5.19 3.41 11.05
N ARG A 110 -5.94 2.38 11.45
CA ARG A 110 -6.92 2.49 12.53
C ARG A 110 -6.69 1.43 13.59
N ARG A 111 -7.09 1.74 14.80
CA ARG A 111 -7.19 0.78 15.89
C ARG A 111 -8.60 0.88 16.46
N ASP A 112 -9.35 -0.21 16.41
CA ASP A 112 -10.73 -0.24 16.92
C ASP A 112 -11.58 0.92 16.38
N GLY A 113 -11.43 1.23 15.12
CA GLY A 113 -12.17 2.30 14.48
C GLY A 113 -11.59 3.69 14.66
N GLN A 114 -10.64 3.86 15.57
CA GLN A 114 -9.99 5.15 15.76
C GLN A 114 -8.92 5.39 14.69
N LEU A 115 -8.98 6.52 14.02
CA LEU A 115 -8.00 6.89 13.01
C LEU A 115 -6.71 7.34 13.69
N LEU A 116 -5.62 6.61 13.43
CA LEU A 116 -4.31 6.94 13.98
C LEU A 116 -3.42 7.65 12.96
N ILE A 117 -3.46 7.20 11.71
CA ILE A 117 -2.63 7.73 10.62
C ILE A 117 -3.50 7.92 9.40
N ALA A 118 -3.33 9.04 8.72
CA ALA A 118 -3.90 9.28 7.41
C ALA A 118 -2.78 9.68 6.46
N ALA A 119 -2.72 9.06 5.30
CA ALA A 119 -1.64 9.28 4.36
C ALA A 119 -2.13 9.35 2.92
N LYS A 120 -1.47 10.18 2.14
CA LYS A 120 -1.61 10.21 0.69
C LYS A 120 -0.27 9.83 0.10
N VAL A 121 -0.26 8.81 -0.74
CA VAL A 121 0.96 8.26 -1.31
C VAL A 121 0.94 8.46 -2.81
N ILE A 122 1.89 9.21 -3.32
CA ILE A 122 2.03 9.46 -4.74
C ILE A 122 3.15 8.56 -5.25
N ILE A 123 2.80 7.68 -6.18
CA ILE A 123 3.70 6.68 -6.72
C ILE A 123 3.99 7.03 -8.17
N ALA A 124 5.26 7.15 -8.49
CA ALA A 124 5.70 7.35 -9.86
C ALA A 124 5.88 6.01 -10.56
N VAL A 125 5.49 5.95 -11.82
CA VAL A 125 5.69 4.77 -12.67
C VAL A 125 6.86 5.10 -13.58
N ILE A 126 7.92 4.31 -13.50
CA ILE A 126 9.13 4.53 -14.26
C ILE A 126 9.59 3.25 -14.96
N ASN A 127 10.52 3.38 -15.90
CA ASN A 127 11.16 2.22 -16.51
C ASN A 127 12.44 1.86 -15.73
N GLY A 128 13.14 0.85 -16.18
CA GLY A 128 14.37 0.42 -15.53
C GLY A 128 15.50 1.44 -15.54
N GLN A 129 15.35 2.50 -16.29
CA GLN A 129 16.34 3.59 -16.39
C GLN A 129 15.92 4.82 -15.59
N GLY A 130 14.82 4.72 -14.85
CA GLY A 130 14.34 5.81 -14.02
C GLY A 130 13.51 6.86 -14.73
N ARG A 131 13.10 6.61 -15.96
CA ARG A 131 12.32 7.58 -16.73
C ARG A 131 10.82 7.32 -16.57
N PRO A 132 10.00 8.36 -16.57
CA PRO A 132 8.55 8.19 -16.49
C PRO A 132 8.04 7.25 -17.57
N ARG A 133 7.12 6.39 -17.19
CA ARG A 133 6.49 5.47 -18.11
C ARG A 133 4.99 5.44 -17.83
N ARG A 134 4.20 5.46 -18.91
CA ARG A 134 2.75 5.43 -18.77
C ARG A 134 2.30 4.09 -18.21
N LEU A 135 1.42 4.14 -17.22
CA LEU A 135 0.80 2.95 -16.66
C LEU A 135 -0.10 2.31 -17.72
N PRO A 136 0.11 1.02 -18.05
CA PRO A 136 -0.75 0.35 -19.03
C PRO A 136 -2.22 0.40 -18.60
N GLU A 137 -3.11 0.59 -19.57
CA GLU A 137 -4.54 0.70 -19.29
C GLU A 137 -5.09 -0.52 -18.57
N ALA A 138 -4.65 -1.71 -18.96
CA ALA A 138 -5.10 -2.94 -18.32
C ALA A 138 -4.73 -2.97 -16.84
N LEU A 139 -3.57 -2.44 -16.50
CA LEU A 139 -3.12 -2.38 -15.12
C LEU A 139 -3.85 -1.27 -14.36
N ALA A 140 -4.00 -0.10 -14.95
CA ALA A 140 -4.77 0.98 -14.36
C ALA A 140 -6.20 0.53 -14.05
N ALA A 141 -6.80 -0.25 -14.94
CA ALA A 141 -8.14 -0.77 -14.76
C ALA A 141 -8.24 -1.70 -13.55
N LYS A 142 -7.20 -2.45 -13.22
CA LYS A 142 -7.22 -3.31 -12.04
C LYS A 142 -7.40 -2.51 -10.76
N PHE A 143 -6.70 -1.40 -10.64
CA PHE A 143 -6.85 -0.52 -9.47
C PHE A 143 -8.22 0.12 -9.42
N THR A 144 -8.72 0.58 -10.55
CA THR A 144 -10.02 1.19 -10.66
C THR A 144 -11.13 0.18 -10.41
N ARG A 145 -10.96 -1.04 -10.90
CA ARG A 145 -11.95 -2.11 -10.77
C ARG A 145 -12.14 -2.52 -9.31
N ALA A 146 -11.06 -2.56 -8.53
CA ALA A 146 -11.15 -2.84 -7.11
C ALA A 146 -12.07 -1.82 -6.43
N ARG A 147 -12.02 -0.57 -6.87
CA ARG A 147 -12.87 0.49 -6.35
C ARG A 147 -14.30 0.38 -6.85
N GLN A 148 -14.48 -0.06 -8.09
CA GLN A 148 -15.80 -0.15 -8.72
C GLN A 148 -16.56 -1.43 -8.37
N SER A 149 -15.87 -2.44 -7.85
CA SER A 149 -16.53 -3.70 -7.52
C SER A 149 -17.49 -3.58 -6.34
N VAL A 150 -17.67 -2.39 -5.85
CA VAL A 150 -18.60 -2.04 -4.80
C VAL A 150 -19.96 -1.73 -5.37
N GLY A 151 -20.30 -2.21 -6.40
CA GLY A 151 -21.54 -1.88 -7.04
C GLY A 151 -22.77 -1.75 -6.17
#